data_d116556c9cd0376cbd0d8b137823075c
#
_entry.id   d116556c9cd0376cbd0d8b137823075c
#
_cell.length_a   1.000
_cell.length_b   1.000
_cell.length_c   1.000
_cell.angle_alpha   90.00
_cell.angle_beta   90.00
_cell.angle_gamma   90.00
#
_symmetry.space_group_name_H-M   'P 1'
#
loop_
_entity.id
_entity.type
_entity.pdbx_description
1 polymer ?
#
loop_
_entity_poly.entity_id
_entity_poly.type
_entity_poly.pdbx_seq_one_letter_code
_entity_poly.pdbx_strand_id
1 'polypeptide(L)'
;MDEQLRALGLVEAQAKAERLFAEVEARGLVTPGRGEREVSDLIRDLANEMFGTTKHWHKRIVRSGPHTVFPYRENPPDRVIGEDDIAFADFGPVFEEYEADFGRTFVFGDDPDKHRLRDDLSIVFAAGRAAFHADPDITGAQLHARVSRLAADRGWLLGGWHAGHLVGEFPHETIDGAKAESYVTPDNDTPLRRTDRSGWRCHWILEVHLVDPSHGFGGFHEQLLDLA
;
A
#
# COMPACT_ATOMS: atom_id res chain seq x y z
N MET A 1 25.51 7.54 7.64
CA MET A 1 24.81 7.49 6.34
C MET A 1 24.38 8.91 6.00
N ASP A 2 24.31 9.29 4.73
CA ASP A 2 23.83 10.62 4.30
C ASP A 2 22.33 10.53 4.06
N GLU A 3 21.54 11.45 4.64
CA GLU A 3 20.07 11.50 4.45
C GLU A 3 19.67 11.59 2.97
N GLN A 4 20.50 12.26 2.17
CA GLN A 4 20.24 12.39 0.74
C GLN A 4 20.38 11.04 0.01
N LEU A 5 21.38 10.25 0.38
CA LEU A 5 21.55 8.89 -0.16
C LEU A 5 20.43 7.94 0.30
N ARG A 6 19.99 8.11 1.56
CA ARG A 6 18.88 7.36 2.12
C ARG A 6 17.57 7.62 1.36
N ALA A 7 17.23 8.89 1.16
CA ALA A 7 16.05 9.29 0.39
C ALA A 7 16.11 8.76 -1.06
N LEU A 8 17.28 8.83 -1.72
CA LEU A 8 17.47 8.27 -3.05
C LEU A 8 17.26 6.76 -3.08
N GLY A 9 17.76 6.02 -2.08
CA GLY A 9 17.56 4.57 -1.97
C GLY A 9 16.08 4.19 -1.88
N LEU A 10 15.27 4.95 -1.09
CA LEU A 10 13.83 4.73 -1.00
C LEU A 10 13.11 5.04 -2.33
N VAL A 11 13.50 6.10 -3.03
CA VAL A 11 12.95 6.43 -4.36
C VAL A 11 13.30 5.35 -5.37
N GLU A 12 14.51 4.82 -5.35
CA GLU A 12 14.92 3.70 -6.22
C GLU A 12 14.16 2.41 -5.89
N ALA A 13 13.94 2.12 -4.61
CA ALA A 13 13.13 0.98 -4.18
C ALA A 13 11.68 1.12 -4.67
N GLN A 14 11.07 2.29 -4.52
CA GLN A 14 9.77 2.61 -5.08
C GLN A 14 9.72 2.39 -6.61
N ALA A 15 10.69 2.92 -7.35
CA ALA A 15 10.76 2.76 -8.80
C ALA A 15 10.92 1.28 -9.24
N LYS A 16 11.64 0.46 -8.46
CA LYS A 16 11.72 -0.99 -8.69
C LYS A 16 10.38 -1.68 -8.45
N ALA A 17 9.64 -1.30 -7.39
CA ALA A 17 8.31 -1.83 -7.11
C ALA A 17 7.30 -1.44 -8.21
N GLU A 18 7.32 -0.20 -8.70
CA GLU A 18 6.50 0.23 -9.83
C GLU A 18 6.76 -0.59 -11.09
N ARG A 19 8.02 -0.85 -11.41
CA ARG A 19 8.41 -1.69 -12.55
C ARG A 19 7.98 -3.14 -12.36
N LEU A 20 8.06 -3.68 -11.14
CA LEU A 20 7.58 -5.01 -10.82
C LEU A 20 6.08 -5.12 -11.12
N PHE A 21 5.28 -4.18 -10.62
CA PHE A 21 3.82 -4.20 -10.80
C PHE A 21 3.40 -3.92 -12.26
N ALA A 22 4.14 -3.09 -12.98
CA ALA A 22 3.93 -2.93 -14.43
C ALA A 22 4.15 -4.25 -15.18
N GLU A 23 5.14 -5.04 -14.79
CA GLU A 23 5.42 -6.34 -15.39
C GLU A 23 4.40 -7.41 -14.92
N VAL A 24 3.91 -7.34 -13.68
CA VAL A 24 2.79 -8.17 -13.19
C VAL A 24 1.55 -7.98 -14.07
N GLU A 25 1.23 -6.73 -14.41
CA GLU A 25 0.11 -6.39 -15.29
C GLU A 25 0.38 -6.85 -16.74
N ALA A 26 1.55 -6.54 -17.29
CA ALA A 26 1.92 -6.91 -18.65
C ALA A 26 1.91 -8.42 -18.90
N ARG A 27 2.32 -9.23 -17.90
CA ARG A 27 2.30 -10.70 -17.97
C ARG A 27 0.94 -11.30 -17.57
N GLY A 28 -0.02 -10.51 -17.12
CA GLY A 28 -1.32 -10.99 -16.66
C GLY A 28 -1.18 -11.98 -15.49
N LEU A 29 -0.33 -11.68 -14.51
CA LEU A 29 -0.09 -12.60 -13.40
C LEU A 29 -1.30 -12.64 -12.45
N VAL A 30 -1.97 -11.50 -12.24
CA VAL A 30 -3.25 -11.45 -11.54
C VAL A 30 -4.35 -11.64 -12.55
N THR A 31 -5.01 -12.80 -12.54
CA THR A 31 -6.03 -13.15 -13.55
C THR A 31 -7.03 -14.16 -12.99
N PRO A 32 -8.28 -14.18 -13.47
CA PRO A 32 -9.26 -15.21 -13.14
C PRO A 32 -8.72 -16.62 -13.38
N GLY A 33 -9.16 -17.56 -12.54
CA GLY A 33 -8.75 -18.95 -12.58
C GLY A 33 -7.49 -19.28 -11.77
N ARG A 34 -6.71 -18.29 -11.33
CA ARG A 34 -5.56 -18.49 -10.43
C ARG A 34 -5.94 -18.33 -8.96
N GLY A 35 -5.27 -19.08 -8.10
CA GLY A 35 -5.38 -18.92 -6.64
C GLY A 35 -4.61 -17.70 -6.13
N GLU A 36 -5.11 -17.06 -5.07
CA GLU A 36 -4.45 -15.92 -4.43
C GLU A 36 -3.01 -16.25 -4.02
N ARG A 37 -2.78 -17.47 -3.50
CA ARG A 37 -1.45 -17.94 -3.12
C ARG A 37 -0.55 -18.18 -4.33
N GLU A 38 -1.08 -18.76 -5.39
CA GLU A 38 -0.35 -18.94 -6.66
C GLU A 38 0.12 -17.57 -7.20
N VAL A 39 -0.77 -16.60 -7.26
CA VAL A 39 -0.43 -15.24 -7.72
C VAL A 39 0.64 -14.62 -6.82
N SER A 40 0.51 -14.77 -5.50
CA SER A 40 1.52 -14.29 -4.55
C SER A 40 2.91 -14.89 -4.80
N ASP A 41 2.97 -16.18 -5.12
CA ASP A 41 4.24 -16.84 -5.43
C ASP A 41 4.81 -16.42 -6.78
N LEU A 42 3.96 -16.25 -7.80
CA LEU A 42 4.38 -15.74 -9.12
C LEU A 42 4.97 -14.32 -9.04
N ILE A 43 4.37 -13.43 -8.24
CA ILE A 43 4.91 -12.07 -8.05
C ILE A 43 6.25 -12.09 -7.31
N ARG A 44 6.40 -12.94 -6.28
CA ARG A 44 7.69 -13.15 -5.60
C ARG A 44 8.77 -13.62 -6.57
N ASP A 45 8.44 -14.62 -7.38
CA ASP A 45 9.38 -15.22 -8.33
C ASP A 45 9.77 -14.20 -9.42
N LEU A 46 8.82 -13.37 -9.85
CA LEU A 46 9.09 -12.26 -10.76
C LEU A 46 10.01 -11.20 -10.12
N ALA A 47 9.81 -10.86 -8.84
CA ALA A 47 10.70 -9.94 -8.13
C ALA A 47 12.13 -10.46 -8.06
N ASN A 48 12.30 -11.79 -7.86
CA ASN A 48 13.60 -12.44 -7.91
C ASN A 48 14.20 -12.45 -9.33
N GLU A 49 13.40 -12.73 -10.34
CA GLU A 49 13.83 -12.70 -11.76
C GLU A 49 14.33 -11.30 -12.15
N MET A 50 13.58 -10.26 -11.80
CA MET A 50 13.89 -8.88 -12.23
C MET A 50 15.00 -8.22 -11.42
N PHE A 51 15.06 -8.48 -10.12
CA PHE A 51 15.86 -7.70 -9.17
C PHE A 51 16.70 -8.54 -8.21
N GLY A 52 16.64 -9.87 -8.28
CA GLY A 52 17.40 -10.76 -7.39
C GLY A 52 16.92 -10.74 -5.94
N THR A 53 15.68 -10.30 -5.67
CA THR A 53 15.14 -10.26 -4.30
C THR A 53 14.01 -11.26 -4.10
N THR A 54 14.07 -11.97 -2.96
CA THR A 54 12.97 -12.80 -2.43
C THR A 54 12.53 -12.29 -1.05
N LYS A 55 13.20 -11.26 -0.55
CA LYS A 55 12.98 -10.72 0.78
C LYS A 55 11.83 -9.73 0.76
N HIS A 56 10.91 -9.90 1.69
CA HIS A 56 9.81 -8.99 1.95
C HIS A 56 9.82 -8.63 3.44
N TRP A 57 9.55 -7.38 3.76
CA TRP A 57 9.56 -6.92 5.14
C TRP A 57 8.24 -7.25 5.87
N HIS A 58 7.15 -7.42 5.12
CA HIS A 58 5.86 -7.90 5.62
C HIS A 58 5.32 -9.09 4.82
N LYS A 59 4.18 -9.66 5.23
CA LYS A 59 3.55 -10.76 4.50
C LYS A 59 3.04 -10.27 3.14
N ARG A 60 3.30 -11.05 2.11
CA ARG A 60 2.76 -10.82 0.76
C ARG A 60 1.26 -11.08 0.77
N ILE A 61 0.48 -10.12 0.31
CA ILE A 61 -0.97 -10.20 0.27
C ILE A 61 -1.45 -10.19 -1.16
N VAL A 62 -2.29 -11.19 -1.50
CA VAL A 62 -3.18 -11.16 -2.66
C VAL A 62 -4.56 -11.49 -2.13
N ARG A 63 -5.55 -10.67 -2.43
CA ARG A 63 -6.94 -10.86 -2.03
C ARG A 63 -7.87 -10.59 -3.19
N SER A 64 -8.96 -11.37 -3.28
CA SER A 64 -9.94 -11.26 -4.36
C SER A 64 -11.37 -11.40 -3.85
N GLY A 65 -12.31 -10.77 -4.53
CA GLY A 65 -13.71 -10.79 -4.19
C GLY A 65 -13.98 -10.43 -2.73
N PRO A 66 -14.70 -11.26 -1.95
CA PRO A 66 -15.03 -10.96 -0.56
C PRO A 66 -13.81 -10.88 0.38
N HIS A 67 -12.63 -11.42 -0.02
CA HIS A 67 -11.43 -11.30 0.80
C HIS A 67 -10.86 -9.89 0.78
N THR A 68 -11.22 -9.06 -0.17
CA THR A 68 -10.70 -7.69 -0.30
C THR A 68 -11.14 -6.74 0.81
N VAL A 69 -12.13 -7.11 1.62
CA VAL A 69 -12.57 -6.31 2.77
C VAL A 69 -11.91 -6.71 4.09
N PHE A 70 -11.15 -7.80 4.10
CA PHE A 70 -10.54 -8.29 5.35
C PHE A 70 -9.35 -7.44 5.78
N PRO A 71 -9.21 -7.20 7.09
CA PRO A 71 -8.06 -6.48 7.63
C PRO A 71 -6.76 -7.29 7.47
N TYR A 72 -5.62 -6.59 7.45
CA TYR A 72 -4.28 -7.17 7.30
C TYR A 72 -4.03 -8.42 8.16
N ARG A 73 -4.53 -8.42 9.41
CA ARG A 73 -4.28 -9.51 10.38
C ARG A 73 -4.94 -10.84 10.01
N GLU A 74 -5.98 -10.82 9.20
CA GLU A 74 -6.68 -12.02 8.78
C GLU A 74 -5.89 -12.79 7.72
N ASN A 75 -6.02 -14.12 7.79
CA ASN A 75 -5.42 -15.04 6.83
C ASN A 75 -6.53 -15.99 6.34
N PRO A 76 -7.37 -15.53 5.41
CA PRO A 76 -8.44 -16.36 4.85
C PRO A 76 -7.85 -17.60 4.14
N PRO A 77 -8.65 -18.67 3.98
CA PRO A 77 -8.29 -19.77 3.10
C PRO A 77 -7.96 -19.29 1.70
N ASP A 78 -7.13 -20.05 0.98
CA ASP A 78 -6.82 -19.73 -0.41
C ASP A 78 -8.08 -19.71 -1.27
N ARG A 79 -8.19 -18.73 -2.17
CA ARG A 79 -9.35 -18.53 -3.04
C ARG A 79 -8.89 -18.40 -4.48
N VAL A 80 -9.66 -18.96 -5.40
CA VAL A 80 -9.48 -18.77 -6.84
C VAL A 80 -10.16 -17.46 -7.25
N ILE A 81 -9.44 -16.60 -7.98
CA ILE A 81 -9.96 -15.35 -8.53
C ILE A 81 -11.05 -15.66 -9.55
N GLY A 82 -12.22 -15.06 -9.39
CA GLY A 82 -13.37 -15.22 -10.27
C GLY A 82 -13.34 -14.24 -11.46
N GLU A 83 -14.15 -14.56 -12.48
CA GLU A 83 -14.25 -13.76 -13.73
C GLU A 83 -14.78 -12.34 -13.53
N ASP A 84 -15.56 -12.13 -12.47
CA ASP A 84 -16.14 -10.81 -12.13
C ASP A 84 -15.56 -10.23 -10.84
N ASP A 85 -14.39 -10.69 -10.40
CA ASP A 85 -13.82 -10.23 -9.15
C ASP A 85 -13.11 -8.87 -9.27
N ILE A 86 -13.02 -8.19 -8.14
CA ILE A 86 -11.99 -7.21 -7.86
C ILE A 86 -10.92 -7.92 -7.01
N ALA A 87 -9.66 -7.66 -7.28
CA ALA A 87 -8.54 -8.21 -6.52
C ALA A 87 -7.49 -7.14 -6.27
N PHE A 88 -6.70 -7.29 -5.22
CA PHE A 88 -5.50 -6.49 -5.04
C PHE A 88 -4.30 -7.35 -4.64
N ALA A 89 -3.13 -6.83 -4.96
CA ALA A 89 -1.85 -7.33 -4.51
C ALA A 89 -1.15 -6.22 -3.71
N ASP A 90 -0.57 -6.58 -2.57
CA ASP A 90 0.14 -5.73 -1.64
C ASP A 90 1.43 -6.43 -1.22
N PHE A 91 2.57 -5.80 -1.53
CA PHE A 91 3.90 -6.40 -1.41
C PHE A 91 4.92 -5.39 -0.90
N GLY A 92 5.65 -5.81 0.14
CA GLY A 92 6.77 -5.06 0.72
C GLY A 92 8.14 -5.64 0.35
N PRO A 93 8.57 -5.63 -0.93
CA PRO A 93 9.88 -6.15 -1.28
C PRO A 93 11.01 -5.28 -0.72
N VAL A 94 12.09 -5.95 -0.29
CA VAL A 94 13.31 -5.26 0.13
C VAL A 94 14.30 -5.31 -1.01
N PHE A 95 14.66 -4.14 -1.53
CA PHE A 95 15.67 -3.99 -2.58
C PHE A 95 16.98 -3.50 -1.95
N GLU A 96 18.00 -4.36 -2.03
CA GLU A 96 19.26 -4.12 -1.33
C GLU A 96 19.03 -4.02 0.18
N GLU A 97 18.97 -2.82 0.73
CA GLU A 97 18.68 -2.55 2.14
C GLU A 97 17.42 -1.70 2.36
N TYR A 98 16.77 -1.22 1.28
CA TYR A 98 15.62 -0.33 1.36
C TYR A 98 14.30 -1.08 1.17
N GLU A 99 13.34 -0.73 2.00
CA GLU A 99 11.98 -1.26 1.93
C GLU A 99 11.18 -0.47 0.89
N ALA A 100 10.52 -1.19 -0.03
CA ALA A 100 9.40 -0.64 -0.76
C ALA A 100 8.09 -1.16 -0.16
N ASP A 101 7.02 -0.44 -0.38
CA ASP A 101 5.68 -0.92 -0.12
C ASP A 101 4.75 -0.46 -1.24
N PHE A 102 4.10 -1.43 -1.86
CA PHE A 102 3.40 -1.17 -3.10
C PHE A 102 2.17 -2.05 -3.26
N GLY A 103 1.01 -1.41 -3.36
CA GLY A 103 -0.26 -2.08 -3.52
C GLY A 103 -1.05 -1.58 -4.72
N ARG A 104 -1.65 -2.49 -5.50
CA ARG A 104 -2.49 -2.18 -6.66
C ARG A 104 -3.69 -3.08 -6.76
N THR A 105 -4.76 -2.51 -7.32
CA THR A 105 -6.06 -3.17 -7.52
C THR A 105 -6.30 -3.47 -8.99
N PHE A 106 -6.83 -4.67 -9.22
CA PHE A 106 -7.21 -5.22 -10.52
C PHE A 106 -8.71 -5.51 -10.53
N VAL A 107 -9.40 -5.23 -11.62
CA VAL A 107 -10.83 -5.50 -11.77
C VAL A 107 -11.03 -6.39 -12.97
N PHE A 108 -11.83 -7.43 -12.80
CA PHE A 108 -12.27 -8.35 -13.84
C PHE A 108 -13.77 -8.21 -14.06
N GLY A 109 -14.24 -8.52 -15.27
CA GLY A 109 -15.63 -8.28 -15.65
C GLY A 109 -15.99 -6.80 -15.81
N ASP A 110 -17.29 -6.53 -15.91
CA ASP A 110 -17.82 -5.22 -16.31
C ASP A 110 -18.58 -4.49 -15.19
N ASP A 111 -18.42 -4.90 -13.93
CA ASP A 111 -19.11 -4.27 -12.79
C ASP A 111 -18.66 -2.81 -12.62
N PRO A 112 -19.55 -1.82 -12.88
CA PRO A 112 -19.19 -0.41 -12.89
C PRO A 112 -18.75 0.10 -11.51
N ASP A 113 -19.25 -0.46 -10.42
CA ASP A 113 -18.87 -0.03 -9.07
C ASP A 113 -17.47 -0.50 -8.71
N LYS A 114 -17.03 -1.68 -9.12
CA LYS A 114 -15.65 -2.16 -8.94
C LYS A 114 -14.67 -1.33 -9.75
N HIS A 115 -14.99 -1.01 -11.01
CA HIS A 115 -14.17 -0.11 -11.82
C HIS A 115 -14.09 1.30 -11.20
N ARG A 116 -15.20 1.85 -10.73
CA ARG A 116 -15.25 3.15 -10.05
C ARG A 116 -14.40 3.13 -8.78
N LEU A 117 -14.48 2.07 -7.96
CA LEU A 117 -13.65 1.94 -6.76
C LEU A 117 -12.16 1.96 -7.11
N ARG A 118 -11.73 1.16 -8.10
CA ARG A 118 -10.34 1.14 -8.57
C ARG A 118 -9.86 2.53 -9.02
N ASP A 119 -10.68 3.24 -9.77
CA ASP A 119 -10.31 4.58 -10.26
C ASP A 119 -10.27 5.61 -9.13
N ASP A 120 -11.20 5.52 -8.17
CA ASP A 120 -11.25 6.39 -6.99
C ASP A 120 -10.05 6.19 -6.04
N LEU A 121 -9.46 4.98 -5.98
CA LEU A 121 -8.24 4.72 -5.18
C LEU A 121 -7.11 5.69 -5.52
N SER A 122 -6.80 5.81 -6.80
CA SER A 122 -5.73 6.71 -7.27
C SER A 122 -6.05 8.18 -7.01
N ILE A 123 -7.32 8.57 -7.11
CA ILE A 123 -7.77 9.95 -6.85
C ILE A 123 -7.66 10.28 -5.36
N VAL A 124 -8.11 9.38 -4.49
CA VAL A 124 -8.01 9.56 -3.03
C VAL A 124 -6.54 9.61 -2.60
N PHE A 125 -5.71 8.71 -3.13
CA PHE A 125 -4.27 8.73 -2.88
C PHE A 125 -3.63 10.07 -3.29
N ALA A 126 -3.85 10.52 -4.52
CA ALA A 126 -3.30 11.77 -5.03
C ALA A 126 -3.75 12.99 -4.21
N ALA A 127 -5.01 13.00 -3.77
CA ALA A 127 -5.54 14.08 -2.94
C ALA A 127 -4.98 14.03 -1.50
N GLY A 128 -4.77 12.84 -0.92
CA GLY A 128 -4.08 12.65 0.36
C GLY A 128 -2.63 13.13 0.30
N ARG A 129 -1.91 12.76 -0.76
CA ARG A 129 -0.55 13.22 -1.03
C ARG A 129 -0.47 14.75 -1.20
N ALA A 130 -1.40 15.34 -1.95
CA ALA A 130 -1.47 16.79 -2.10
C ALA A 130 -1.71 17.49 -0.75
N ALA A 131 -2.55 16.94 0.12
CA ALA A 131 -2.77 17.47 1.46
C ALA A 131 -1.50 17.39 2.32
N PHE A 132 -0.76 16.29 2.25
CA PHE A 132 0.53 16.15 2.92
C PHE A 132 1.52 17.23 2.46
N HIS A 133 1.62 17.48 1.15
CA HIS A 133 2.56 18.48 0.62
C HIS A 133 2.13 19.92 0.89
N ALA A 134 0.84 20.18 1.01
CA ALA A 134 0.31 21.54 1.26
C ALA A 134 0.50 22.01 2.70
N ASP A 135 0.61 21.10 3.66
CA ASP A 135 0.75 21.43 5.09
C ASP A 135 2.05 20.81 5.65
N PRO A 136 3.09 21.64 5.92
CA PRO A 136 4.36 21.15 6.45
C PRO A 136 4.25 20.58 7.88
N ASP A 137 3.23 20.95 8.62
CA ASP A 137 3.03 20.56 10.02
C ASP A 137 1.93 19.48 10.18
N ILE A 138 1.43 18.93 9.07
CA ILE A 138 0.36 17.91 9.09
C ILE A 138 0.71 16.73 10.00
N THR A 139 -0.21 16.41 10.90
CA THR A 139 -0.08 15.24 11.78
C THR A 139 -0.65 13.98 11.14
N GLY A 140 -0.30 12.81 11.70
CA GLY A 140 -0.90 11.54 11.29
C GLY A 140 -2.43 11.55 11.40
N ALA A 141 -2.97 12.11 12.50
CA ALA A 141 -4.42 12.24 12.71
C ALA A 141 -5.09 13.13 11.67
N GLN A 142 -4.47 14.25 11.32
CA GLN A 142 -5.00 15.16 10.31
C GLN A 142 -4.99 14.55 8.92
N LEU A 143 -3.91 13.87 8.52
CA LEU A 143 -3.84 13.19 7.23
C LEU A 143 -4.84 12.03 7.16
N HIS A 144 -4.94 11.21 8.22
CA HIS A 144 -5.94 10.15 8.31
C HIS A 144 -7.37 10.69 8.15
N ALA A 145 -7.72 11.75 8.89
CA ALA A 145 -9.04 12.38 8.80
C ALA A 145 -9.32 12.92 7.38
N ARG A 146 -8.29 13.46 6.72
CA ARG A 146 -8.41 13.96 5.34
C ARG A 146 -8.68 12.80 4.35
N VAL A 147 -7.91 11.73 4.43
CA VAL A 147 -8.10 10.53 3.56
C VAL A 147 -9.46 9.90 3.81
N SER A 148 -9.87 9.73 5.08
CA SER A 148 -11.18 9.19 5.44
C SER A 148 -12.34 10.03 4.86
N ARG A 149 -12.21 11.36 4.92
CA ARG A 149 -13.21 12.27 4.35
C ARG A 149 -13.27 12.15 2.83
N LEU A 150 -12.11 12.11 2.16
CA LEU A 150 -12.03 11.94 0.70
C LEU A 150 -12.67 10.62 0.25
N ALA A 151 -12.48 9.53 0.99
CA ALA A 151 -13.14 8.26 0.75
C ALA A 151 -14.67 8.39 0.91
N ALA A 152 -15.14 8.99 2.02
CA ALA A 152 -16.56 9.19 2.31
C ALA A 152 -17.26 10.09 1.28
N ASP A 153 -16.62 11.17 0.83
CA ASP A 153 -17.14 12.08 -0.20
C ASP A 153 -17.36 11.36 -1.55
N ARG A 154 -16.71 10.19 -1.76
CA ARG A 154 -16.86 9.32 -2.93
C ARG A 154 -17.77 8.11 -2.68
N GLY A 155 -18.34 8.02 -1.47
CA GLY A 155 -19.26 6.92 -1.09
C GLY A 155 -18.56 5.65 -0.62
N TRP A 156 -17.27 5.73 -0.25
CA TRP A 156 -16.48 4.61 0.26
C TRP A 156 -16.16 4.76 1.75
N LEU A 157 -15.89 3.64 2.40
CA LEU A 157 -15.30 3.61 3.73
C LEU A 157 -13.79 3.35 3.62
N LEU A 158 -13.01 3.88 4.56
CA LEU A 158 -11.63 3.48 4.74
C LEU A 158 -11.61 2.14 5.50
N GLY A 159 -11.01 1.10 4.89
CA GLY A 159 -11.09 -0.29 5.37
C GLY A 159 -10.05 -0.66 6.43
N GLY A 160 -9.00 0.16 6.63
CA GLY A 160 -7.95 -0.05 7.62
C GLY A 160 -8.13 0.79 8.88
N TRP A 161 -7.37 0.49 9.95
CA TRP A 161 -7.28 1.31 11.15
C TRP A 161 -6.27 2.47 11.00
N HIS A 162 -5.44 2.45 9.97
CA HIS A 162 -4.51 3.50 9.57
C HIS A 162 -4.56 3.70 8.06
N ALA A 163 -3.95 4.77 7.60
CA ALA A 163 -3.83 5.14 6.19
C ALA A 163 -2.36 5.29 5.77
N GLY A 164 -1.48 4.49 6.36
CA GLY A 164 -0.05 4.49 6.06
C GLY A 164 0.82 4.37 7.29
N HIS A 165 2.12 4.23 7.07
CA HIS A 165 3.12 3.99 8.10
C HIS A 165 4.51 4.49 7.67
N LEU A 166 5.46 4.45 8.61
CA LEU A 166 6.88 4.70 8.34
C LEU A 166 7.48 3.66 7.40
N VAL A 167 8.45 4.09 6.62
CA VAL A 167 9.27 3.24 5.74
C VAL A 167 10.74 3.65 5.86
N GLY A 168 11.65 2.71 5.69
CA GLY A 168 13.07 2.98 5.83
C GLY A 168 13.97 1.88 5.33
N GLU A 169 15.16 1.80 5.93
CA GLU A 169 16.06 0.66 5.76
C GLU A 169 15.53 -0.54 6.54
N PHE A 170 15.68 -1.71 5.96
CA PHE A 170 15.24 -2.94 6.61
C PHE A 170 16.16 -3.34 7.78
N PRO A 171 15.61 -3.63 8.96
CA PRO A 171 14.21 -3.55 9.37
C PRO A 171 13.90 -2.23 10.11
N HIS A 172 13.12 -1.35 9.50
CA HIS A 172 12.72 -0.08 10.13
C HIS A 172 11.89 -0.28 11.41
N GLU A 173 11.10 -1.35 11.49
CA GLU A 173 10.27 -1.68 12.66
C GLU A 173 11.05 -1.77 13.96
N THR A 174 12.35 -2.07 13.91
CA THR A 174 13.20 -2.14 15.11
C THR A 174 13.49 -0.76 15.70
N ILE A 175 13.29 0.31 14.96
CA ILE A 175 13.59 1.68 15.37
C ILE A 175 12.48 2.26 16.22
N ASP A 176 11.24 2.25 15.74
CA ASP A 176 10.11 2.90 16.42
C ASP A 176 9.04 1.93 16.95
N GLY A 177 9.01 0.68 16.49
CA GLY A 177 8.05 -0.34 16.91
C GLY A 177 6.61 0.01 16.53
N ALA A 178 5.65 -0.75 17.03
CA ALA A 178 4.22 -0.59 16.75
C ALA A 178 3.56 0.51 17.61
N LYS A 179 4.07 1.76 17.54
CA LYS A 179 3.49 2.90 18.23
C LYS A 179 2.60 3.70 17.29
N ALA A 180 1.61 4.41 17.86
CA ALA A 180 0.73 5.30 17.08
C ALA A 180 1.52 6.29 16.22
N GLU A 181 2.64 6.80 16.74
CA GLU A 181 3.55 7.73 16.05
C GLU A 181 4.15 7.16 14.74
N SER A 182 4.17 5.84 14.57
CA SER A 182 4.68 5.17 13.36
C SER A 182 3.62 4.98 12.27
N TYR A 183 2.39 5.45 12.52
CA TYR A 183 1.25 5.25 11.60
C TYR A 183 0.51 6.56 11.31
N VAL A 184 -0.10 6.62 10.13
CA VAL A 184 -1.10 7.63 9.76
C VAL A 184 -2.43 7.16 10.32
N THR A 185 -2.72 7.51 11.58
CA THR A 185 -3.87 7.01 12.36
C THR A 185 -4.51 8.15 13.17
N PRO A 186 -5.79 8.03 13.57
CA PRO A 186 -6.46 9.05 14.38
C PRO A 186 -5.76 9.40 15.70
N ASP A 187 -4.97 8.47 16.23
CA ASP A 187 -4.27 8.63 17.51
C ASP A 187 -2.87 9.26 17.38
N ASN A 188 -2.45 9.64 16.16
CA ASN A 188 -1.13 10.22 15.92
C ASN A 188 -1.23 11.75 15.75
N ASP A 189 -1.11 12.49 16.84
CA ASP A 189 -1.06 13.97 16.85
C ASP A 189 0.35 14.53 16.55
N THR A 190 1.31 13.68 16.20
CA THR A 190 2.69 14.09 15.92
C THR A 190 2.83 14.55 14.46
N PRO A 191 3.53 15.66 14.17
CA PRO A 191 3.85 16.03 12.80
C PRO A 191 4.58 14.90 12.06
N LEU A 192 4.16 14.64 10.82
CA LEU A 192 4.76 13.57 10.01
C LEU A 192 6.18 13.95 9.55
N ARG A 193 6.45 15.24 9.31
CA ARG A 193 7.80 15.74 8.99
C ARG A 193 8.64 15.93 10.25
N ARG A 194 9.09 14.84 10.81
CA ARG A 194 9.93 14.76 12.02
C ARG A 194 11.17 13.90 11.79
N THR A 195 12.05 13.85 12.75
CA THR A 195 13.08 12.84 12.84
C THR A 195 12.63 11.72 13.78
N ASP A 196 13.08 10.50 13.50
CA ASP A 196 12.90 9.35 14.37
C ASP A 196 13.85 9.40 15.59
N ARG A 197 13.83 8.36 16.43
CA ARG A 197 14.69 8.26 17.62
C ARG A 197 16.17 8.11 17.30
N SER A 198 16.49 7.66 16.10
CA SER A 198 17.87 7.55 15.61
C SER A 198 18.38 8.85 15.01
N GLY A 199 17.53 9.89 14.91
CA GLY A 199 17.86 11.19 14.34
C GLY A 199 17.69 11.25 12.81
N TRP A 200 17.13 10.23 12.18
CA TRP A 200 16.84 10.20 10.75
C TRP A 200 15.49 10.82 10.44
N ARG A 201 15.38 11.44 9.27
CA ARG A 201 14.11 11.97 8.78
C ARG A 201 13.11 10.84 8.56
N CYS A 202 11.89 11.02 9.05
CA CYS A 202 10.80 10.08 8.81
C CYS A 202 10.32 10.15 7.36
N HIS A 203 10.25 9.00 6.69
CA HIS A 203 9.63 8.82 5.38
C HIS A 203 8.41 7.92 5.51
N TRP A 204 7.43 8.12 4.64
CA TRP A 204 6.09 7.58 4.82
C TRP A 204 5.56 6.88 3.58
N ILE A 205 4.86 5.82 3.82
CA ILE A 205 3.92 5.21 2.88
C ILE A 205 2.54 5.80 3.13
N LEU A 206 1.79 6.07 2.07
CA LEU A 206 0.35 6.28 2.14
C LEU A 206 -0.33 5.04 1.56
N GLU A 207 -1.25 4.47 2.32
CA GLU A 207 -2.10 3.37 1.90
C GLU A 207 -3.57 3.80 1.92
N VAL A 208 -4.29 3.47 0.87
CA VAL A 208 -5.71 3.74 0.71
C VAL A 208 -6.43 2.42 0.47
N HIS A 209 -7.14 1.95 1.48
CA HIS A 209 -8.03 0.81 1.39
C HIS A 209 -9.48 1.30 1.31
N LEU A 210 -10.07 1.30 0.13
CA LEU A 210 -11.48 1.66 -0.03
C LEU A 210 -12.34 0.40 0.03
N VAL A 211 -13.44 0.48 0.76
CA VAL A 211 -14.38 -0.63 0.96
C VAL A 211 -15.81 -0.17 0.70
N ASP A 212 -16.56 -0.96 -0.07
CA ASP A 212 -17.99 -0.86 -0.17
C ASP A 212 -18.67 -1.97 0.65
N PRO A 213 -19.10 -1.68 1.89
CA PRO A 213 -19.72 -2.69 2.74
C PRO A 213 -21.06 -3.22 2.21
N SER A 214 -21.73 -2.44 1.34
CA SER A 214 -23.02 -2.86 0.74
C SER A 214 -22.83 -4.00 -0.26
N HIS A 215 -21.68 -4.01 -0.97
CA HIS A 215 -21.37 -5.01 -1.99
C HIS A 215 -20.37 -6.07 -1.53
N GLY A 216 -19.74 -5.89 -0.37
CA GLY A 216 -18.80 -6.84 0.20
C GLY A 216 -17.49 -6.96 -0.58
N PHE A 217 -17.01 -5.86 -1.17
CA PHE A 217 -15.74 -5.78 -1.85
C PHE A 217 -14.97 -4.52 -1.47
N GLY A 218 -13.67 -4.51 -1.74
CA GLY A 218 -12.78 -3.38 -1.53
C GLY A 218 -11.61 -3.40 -2.52
N GLY A 219 -10.75 -2.41 -2.41
CA GLY A 219 -9.54 -2.31 -3.20
C GLY A 219 -8.47 -1.54 -2.45
N PHE A 220 -7.24 -1.64 -2.92
CA PHE A 220 -6.06 -1.16 -2.21
C PHE A 220 -5.10 -0.43 -3.16
N HIS A 221 -4.57 0.70 -2.71
CA HIS A 221 -3.53 1.47 -3.40
C HIS A 221 -2.52 1.98 -2.40
N GLU A 222 -1.29 1.65 -2.60
CA GLU A 222 -0.20 1.97 -1.68
C GLU A 222 1.08 2.27 -2.40
N GLN A 223 1.79 3.28 -1.93
CA GLN A 223 3.15 3.63 -2.34
C GLN A 223 3.73 4.75 -1.48
N LEU A 224 5.00 5.08 -1.74
CA LEU A 224 5.73 6.16 -1.09
C LEU A 224 4.98 7.51 -1.20
N LEU A 225 4.85 8.21 -0.07
CA LEU A 225 4.08 9.45 0.06
C LEU A 225 4.90 10.69 -0.24
N ASP A 226 6.07 10.81 0.39
CA ASP A 226 6.74 12.10 0.58
C ASP A 226 7.92 12.36 -0.35
N LEU A 227 8.50 11.33 -0.96
CA LEU A 227 9.72 11.41 -1.77
C LEU A 227 9.49 11.29 -3.29
N ALA A 228 8.27 11.10 -3.77
CA ALA A 228 8.01 10.85 -5.20
C ALA A 228 7.33 12.01 -5.91
#